data_2b2e85849e89ad61024bb5b30fe54fba
#
_entry.id   2b2e85849e89ad61024bb5b30fe54fba
#
_cell.length_a   1.000
_cell.length_b   1.000
_cell.length_c   1.000
_cell.angle_alpha   90.00
_cell.angle_beta   90.00
_cell.angle_gamma   90.00
#
_symmetry.space_group_name_H-M   'P 1'
#
loop_
_entity.id
_entity.type
_entity.pdbx_description
1 polymer ?
#
loop_
_entity_poly.entity_id
_entity_poly.type
_entity_poly.pdbx_seq_one_letter_code
_entity_poly.pdbx_strand_id
1 'polypeptide(L)'
;SGVRKGESYEDKKKKFERMLSPEMAERIVRSRNMLLFEKLVEEFPGVEPTIIANTIENVLVSLRREGFVFENVQRTLEALFAYYSKGMFVKSAIPEILKLVARGRSVEQAVSEGGLRKITGKELESIVKENNFDIKKIMARYRLVVEAEEVQKIIKARCRE
;
A
#
# COMPACT_ATOMS: atom_id res chain seq x y z
N SER A 1 -19.54 -2.43 -19.01
CA SER A 1 -19.79 -1.75 -17.76
C SER A 1 -19.34 -2.63 -16.59
N GLY A 2 -18.83 -2.03 -15.54
CA GLY A 2 -18.40 -2.74 -14.35
C GLY A 2 -19.52 -3.03 -13.34
N VAL A 3 -20.75 -2.67 -13.65
CA VAL A 3 -21.90 -2.86 -12.77
C VAL A 3 -22.53 -4.22 -13.02
N ARG A 4 -22.72 -5.01 -11.98
CA ARG A 4 -23.38 -6.30 -12.07
C ARG A 4 -24.85 -6.11 -12.43
N LYS A 5 -25.43 -7.13 -13.09
CA LYS A 5 -26.85 -7.13 -13.41
C LYS A 5 -27.66 -6.99 -12.11
N GLY A 6 -28.49 -5.96 -12.03
CA GLY A 6 -29.30 -5.66 -10.85
C GLY A 6 -28.67 -4.68 -9.86
N GLU A 7 -27.41 -4.31 -10.05
CA GLU A 7 -26.76 -3.28 -9.23
C GLU A 7 -26.73 -1.96 -9.97
N SER A 8 -27.19 -0.89 -9.30
CA SER A 8 -27.13 0.46 -9.86
C SER A 8 -25.78 1.12 -9.49
N TYR A 9 -25.48 2.22 -10.16
CA TYR A 9 -24.35 3.08 -9.82
C TYR A 9 -24.39 3.50 -8.33
N GLU A 10 -25.59 3.88 -7.85
CA GLU A 10 -25.76 4.30 -6.46
C GLU A 10 -25.50 3.16 -5.48
N ASP A 11 -25.93 1.95 -5.81
CA ASP A 11 -25.70 0.78 -4.96
C ASP A 11 -24.20 0.47 -4.84
N LYS A 12 -23.47 0.53 -5.95
CA LYS A 12 -22.02 0.35 -5.99
C LYS A 12 -21.32 1.42 -5.17
N LYS A 13 -21.72 2.67 -5.36
CA LYS A 13 -21.15 3.80 -4.64
C LYS A 13 -21.31 3.64 -3.14
N LYS A 14 -22.50 3.27 -2.68
CA LYS A 14 -22.77 3.01 -1.26
C LYS A 14 -21.91 1.88 -0.72
N LYS A 15 -21.75 0.82 -1.48
CA LYS A 15 -20.89 -0.31 -1.10
C LYS A 15 -19.46 0.18 -0.88
N PHE A 16 -18.92 0.97 -1.80
CA PHE A 16 -17.55 1.46 -1.70
C PHE A 16 -17.39 2.52 -0.60
N GLU A 17 -18.42 3.31 -0.31
CA GLU A 17 -18.37 4.29 0.78
C GLU A 17 -18.24 3.65 2.17
N ARG A 18 -18.55 2.37 2.30
CA ARG A 18 -18.34 1.62 3.54
C ARG A 18 -16.87 1.31 3.80
N MET A 19 -16.03 1.37 2.76
CA MET A 19 -14.63 0.99 2.86
C MET A 19 -13.67 2.08 2.40
N LEU A 20 -14.16 3.13 1.74
CA LEU A 20 -13.37 4.23 1.18
C LEU A 20 -14.00 5.57 1.55
N SER A 21 -13.23 6.66 1.41
CA SER A 21 -13.80 8.00 1.52
C SER A 21 -14.83 8.20 0.40
N PRO A 22 -15.81 9.11 0.58
CA PRO A 22 -16.80 9.39 -0.46
C PRO A 22 -16.16 9.79 -1.80
N GLU A 23 -15.08 10.55 -1.75
CA GLU A 23 -14.35 10.99 -2.95
C GLU A 23 -13.69 9.83 -3.68
N MET A 24 -13.03 8.94 -2.95
CA MET A 24 -12.37 7.78 -3.54
C MET A 24 -13.41 6.77 -4.04
N ALA A 25 -14.50 6.59 -3.32
CA ALA A 25 -15.60 5.71 -3.74
C ALA A 25 -16.17 6.19 -5.09
N GLU A 26 -16.38 7.49 -5.24
CA GLU A 26 -16.84 8.09 -6.49
C GLU A 26 -15.86 7.83 -7.63
N ARG A 27 -14.58 8.01 -7.38
CA ARG A 27 -13.53 7.77 -8.38
C ARG A 27 -13.49 6.32 -8.83
N ILE A 28 -13.56 5.39 -7.88
CA ILE A 28 -13.51 3.95 -8.19
C ILE A 28 -14.73 3.51 -8.97
N VAL A 29 -15.92 3.97 -8.60
CA VAL A 29 -17.17 3.62 -9.31
C VAL A 29 -17.11 4.03 -10.78
N ARG A 30 -16.50 5.18 -11.06
CA ARG A 30 -16.35 5.71 -12.42
C ARG A 30 -15.10 5.20 -13.15
N SER A 31 -14.23 4.52 -12.43
CA SER A 31 -12.96 4.06 -12.97
C SER A 31 -13.15 2.82 -13.85
N ARG A 32 -12.39 2.75 -14.94
CA ARG A 32 -12.26 1.51 -15.71
C ARG A 32 -11.59 0.40 -14.91
N ASN A 33 -11.00 0.75 -13.76
CA ASN A 33 -10.33 -0.20 -12.87
C ASN A 33 -11.23 -0.68 -11.73
N MET A 34 -12.53 -0.38 -11.77
CA MET A 34 -13.47 -0.78 -10.72
C MET A 34 -13.45 -2.28 -10.46
N LEU A 35 -13.50 -3.09 -11.52
CA LEU A 35 -13.50 -4.56 -11.40
C LEU A 35 -12.18 -5.06 -10.82
N LEU A 36 -11.07 -4.46 -11.22
CA LEU A 36 -9.76 -4.80 -10.68
C LEU A 36 -9.71 -4.49 -9.18
N PHE A 37 -10.22 -3.33 -8.78
CA PHE A 37 -10.31 -2.94 -7.38
C PHE A 37 -11.12 -3.97 -6.57
N GLU A 38 -12.31 -4.33 -7.04
CA GLU A 38 -13.15 -5.30 -6.38
C GLU A 38 -12.47 -6.66 -6.23
N LYS A 39 -11.81 -7.11 -7.30
CA LYS A 39 -11.07 -8.37 -7.29
C LYS A 39 -9.96 -8.38 -6.25
N LEU A 40 -9.17 -7.31 -6.19
CA LEU A 40 -8.06 -7.21 -5.25
C LEU A 40 -8.54 -7.13 -3.79
N VAL A 41 -9.61 -6.41 -3.53
CA VAL A 41 -10.19 -6.32 -2.18
C VAL A 41 -10.68 -7.70 -1.73
N GLU A 42 -11.32 -8.45 -2.62
CA GLU A 42 -11.82 -9.79 -2.34
C GLU A 42 -10.68 -10.79 -2.12
N GLU A 43 -9.64 -10.70 -2.94
CA GLU A 43 -8.48 -11.59 -2.88
C GLU A 43 -7.60 -11.32 -1.66
N PHE A 44 -7.50 -10.07 -1.24
CA PHE A 44 -6.64 -9.65 -0.13
C PHE A 44 -7.42 -8.96 0.99
N PRO A 45 -8.25 -9.72 1.73
CA PRO A 45 -9.11 -9.12 2.77
C PRO A 45 -8.33 -8.52 3.94
N GLY A 46 -7.05 -8.90 4.11
CA GLY A 46 -6.18 -8.34 5.15
C GLY A 46 -5.53 -7.01 4.75
N VAL A 47 -5.66 -6.60 3.49
CA VAL A 47 -5.13 -5.31 3.02
C VAL A 47 -6.24 -4.27 3.06
N GLU A 48 -5.96 -3.12 3.65
CA GLU A 48 -6.94 -2.04 3.70
C GLU A 48 -7.36 -1.62 2.29
N PRO A 49 -8.68 -1.57 1.99
CA PRO A 49 -9.14 -1.14 0.67
C PRO A 49 -8.62 0.22 0.23
N THR A 50 -8.38 1.14 1.18
CA THR A 50 -7.81 2.45 0.89
C THR A 50 -6.42 2.36 0.27
N ILE A 51 -5.61 1.40 0.71
CA ILE A 51 -4.26 1.17 0.17
C ILE A 51 -4.37 0.69 -1.28
N ILE A 52 -5.28 -0.25 -1.54
CA ILE A 52 -5.50 -0.78 -2.90
C ILE A 52 -6.01 0.33 -3.83
N ALA A 53 -7.02 1.08 -3.39
CA ALA A 53 -7.59 2.17 -4.19
C ALA A 53 -6.56 3.26 -4.49
N ASN A 54 -5.79 3.66 -3.47
CA ASN A 54 -4.75 4.68 -3.63
C ASN A 54 -3.67 4.23 -4.61
N THR A 55 -3.29 2.96 -4.54
CA THR A 55 -2.28 2.40 -5.46
C THR A 55 -2.77 2.49 -6.91
N ILE A 56 -4.02 2.09 -7.16
CA ILE A 56 -4.59 2.09 -8.51
C ILE A 56 -4.81 3.52 -9.03
N GLU A 57 -5.44 4.37 -8.23
CA GLU A 57 -5.93 5.67 -8.69
C GLU A 57 -4.93 6.81 -8.55
N ASN A 58 -3.94 6.68 -7.69
CA ASN A 58 -2.94 7.73 -7.47
C ASN A 58 -1.53 7.30 -7.82
N VAL A 59 -1.04 6.23 -7.22
CA VAL A 59 0.37 5.80 -7.38
C VAL A 59 0.67 5.40 -8.82
N LEU A 60 -0.12 4.49 -9.40
CA LEU A 60 0.09 4.06 -10.78
C LEU A 60 -0.07 5.20 -11.79
N VAL A 61 -1.04 6.09 -11.56
CA VAL A 61 -1.25 7.26 -12.41
C VAL A 61 -0.02 8.16 -12.40
N SER A 62 0.51 8.44 -11.20
CA SER A 62 1.70 9.26 -11.03
C SER A 62 2.92 8.64 -11.71
N LEU A 63 3.13 7.34 -11.52
CA LEU A 63 4.26 6.64 -12.12
C LEU A 63 4.18 6.62 -13.65
N ARG A 64 2.99 6.43 -14.21
CA ARG A 64 2.80 6.49 -15.67
C ARG A 64 3.15 7.86 -16.22
N ARG A 65 2.81 8.94 -15.51
CA ARG A 65 3.17 10.30 -15.88
C ARG A 65 4.68 10.52 -15.86
N GLU A 66 5.38 9.80 -14.99
CA GLU A 66 6.85 9.83 -14.92
C GLU A 66 7.49 8.96 -16.00
N GLY A 67 6.71 8.20 -16.77
CA GLY A 67 7.20 7.36 -17.86
C GLY A 67 7.37 5.90 -17.53
N PHE A 68 6.96 5.45 -16.35
CA PHE A 68 7.01 4.02 -16.00
C PHE A 68 5.88 3.27 -16.70
N VAL A 69 6.21 2.12 -17.28
CA VAL A 69 5.27 1.28 -18.03
C VAL A 69 5.09 -0.04 -17.32
N PHE A 70 3.83 -0.47 -17.19
CA PHE A 70 3.47 -1.75 -16.58
C PHE A 70 2.76 -2.60 -17.63
N GLU A 71 3.34 -3.71 -18.00
CA GLU A 71 2.79 -4.62 -19.02
C GLU A 71 1.48 -5.28 -18.61
N ASN A 72 1.41 -5.74 -17.36
CA ASN A 72 0.22 -6.38 -16.82
C ASN A 72 -0.04 -5.87 -15.40
N VAL A 73 -0.87 -4.83 -15.30
CA VAL A 73 -1.17 -4.16 -14.03
C VAL A 73 -1.79 -5.13 -13.01
N GLN A 74 -2.76 -5.93 -13.45
CA GLN A 74 -3.42 -6.87 -12.54
C GLN A 74 -2.42 -7.83 -11.91
N ARG A 75 -1.59 -8.46 -12.74
CA ARG A 75 -0.58 -9.42 -12.27
C ARG A 75 0.42 -8.76 -11.33
N THR A 76 0.85 -7.55 -11.67
CA THR A 76 1.77 -6.77 -10.83
C THR A 76 1.15 -6.49 -9.46
N LEU A 77 -0.10 -6.03 -9.43
CA LEU A 77 -0.77 -5.70 -8.17
C LEU A 77 -1.09 -6.95 -7.34
N GLU A 78 -1.43 -8.06 -7.98
CA GLU A 78 -1.63 -9.32 -7.27
C GLU A 78 -0.33 -9.75 -6.55
N ALA A 79 0.81 -9.68 -7.24
CA ALA A 79 2.11 -9.98 -6.64
C ALA A 79 2.46 -9.01 -5.53
N LEU A 80 2.21 -7.71 -5.76
CA LEU A 80 2.48 -6.65 -4.78
C LEU A 80 1.72 -6.90 -3.48
N PHE A 81 0.41 -7.09 -3.56
CA PHE A 81 -0.43 -7.24 -2.37
C PHE A 81 -0.28 -8.60 -1.70
N ALA A 82 0.07 -9.64 -2.45
CA ALA A 82 0.41 -10.94 -1.87
C ALA A 82 1.63 -10.79 -0.94
N TYR A 83 2.65 -10.07 -1.39
CA TYR A 83 3.87 -9.84 -0.63
C TYR A 83 3.62 -8.88 0.55
N TYR A 84 2.83 -7.84 0.31
CA TYR A 84 2.42 -6.91 1.36
C TYR A 84 1.65 -7.62 2.48
N SER A 85 0.74 -8.54 2.11
CA SER A 85 -0.04 -9.32 3.09
C SER A 85 0.83 -10.17 3.99
N LYS A 86 2.01 -10.55 3.54
CA LYS A 86 2.99 -11.32 4.34
C LYS A 86 3.81 -10.41 5.27
N GLY A 87 3.57 -9.10 5.24
CA GLY A 87 4.30 -8.16 6.09
C GLY A 87 5.73 -7.88 5.64
N MET A 88 6.04 -8.10 4.36
CA MET A 88 7.41 -7.99 3.86
C MET A 88 7.88 -6.56 3.63
N PHE A 89 6.96 -5.61 3.49
CA PHE A 89 7.28 -4.20 3.31
C PHE A 89 6.14 -3.33 3.84
N VAL A 90 6.40 -2.03 3.99
CA VAL A 90 5.39 -1.07 4.45
C VAL A 90 4.73 -0.37 3.26
N LYS A 91 3.53 0.17 3.46
CA LYS A 91 2.78 0.84 2.38
C LYS A 91 3.55 2.01 1.75
N SER A 92 4.38 2.71 2.53
CA SER A 92 5.19 3.82 2.01
C SER A 92 6.21 3.39 0.95
N ALA A 93 6.58 2.12 0.93
CA ALA A 93 7.51 1.58 -0.05
C ALA A 93 6.87 1.24 -1.39
N ILE A 94 5.53 1.21 -1.48
CA ILE A 94 4.82 0.80 -2.70
C ILE A 94 5.31 1.53 -3.96
N PRO A 95 5.42 2.87 -3.98
CA PRO A 95 5.88 3.56 -5.19
C PRO A 95 7.29 3.13 -5.61
N GLU A 96 8.20 2.96 -4.65
CA GLU A 96 9.58 2.57 -4.95
C GLU A 96 9.66 1.13 -5.48
N ILE A 97 8.87 0.23 -4.89
CA ILE A 97 8.79 -1.15 -5.36
C ILE A 97 8.25 -1.18 -6.80
N LEU A 98 7.18 -0.45 -7.08
CA LEU A 98 6.58 -0.42 -8.42
C LEU A 98 7.54 0.16 -9.47
N LYS A 99 8.37 1.13 -9.13
CA LYS A 99 9.39 1.66 -10.04
C LYS A 99 10.37 0.55 -10.46
N LEU A 100 10.82 -0.24 -9.49
CA LEU A 100 11.74 -1.36 -9.77
C LEU A 100 11.05 -2.47 -10.58
N VAL A 101 9.79 -2.75 -10.29
CA VAL A 101 9.00 -3.73 -11.06
C VAL A 101 8.87 -3.27 -12.52
N ALA A 102 8.62 -1.97 -12.74
CA ALA A 102 8.55 -1.41 -14.09
C ALA A 102 9.88 -1.55 -14.84
N ARG A 103 10.99 -1.65 -14.12
CA ARG A 103 12.33 -1.86 -14.69
C ARG A 103 12.68 -3.34 -14.86
N GLY A 104 11.74 -4.23 -14.66
CA GLY A 104 11.92 -5.66 -14.89
C GLY A 104 12.18 -6.52 -13.67
N ARG A 105 12.09 -5.97 -12.46
CA ARG A 105 12.26 -6.74 -11.23
C ARG A 105 10.95 -7.40 -10.82
N SER A 106 11.03 -8.55 -10.16
CA SER A 106 9.87 -9.08 -9.44
C SER A 106 9.66 -8.25 -8.18
N VAL A 107 8.49 -8.37 -7.55
CA VAL A 107 8.23 -7.68 -6.27
C VAL A 107 9.25 -8.10 -5.23
N GLU A 108 9.54 -9.40 -5.14
CA GLU A 108 10.53 -9.94 -4.20
C GLU A 108 11.93 -9.35 -4.44
N GLN A 109 12.36 -9.30 -5.70
CA GLN A 109 13.63 -8.70 -6.08
C GLN A 109 13.67 -7.22 -5.76
N ALA A 110 12.57 -6.51 -6.02
CA ALA A 110 12.47 -5.08 -5.74
C ALA A 110 12.65 -4.78 -4.24
N VAL A 111 12.01 -5.57 -3.40
CA VAL A 111 12.12 -5.43 -1.94
C VAL A 111 13.54 -5.70 -1.47
N SER A 112 14.13 -6.80 -1.95
CA SER A 112 15.50 -7.20 -1.56
C SER A 112 16.56 -6.23 -2.08
N GLU A 113 16.59 -6.00 -3.39
CA GLU A 113 17.60 -5.14 -4.03
C GLU A 113 17.44 -3.67 -3.67
N GLY A 114 16.20 -3.22 -3.45
CA GLY A 114 15.92 -1.84 -3.09
C GLY A 114 16.15 -1.50 -1.61
N GLY A 115 16.49 -2.49 -0.79
CA GLY A 115 16.63 -2.27 0.64
C GLY A 115 15.32 -1.87 1.31
N LEU A 116 14.19 -2.41 0.82
CA LEU A 116 12.84 -2.01 1.22
C LEU A 116 12.15 -3.01 2.15
N ARG A 117 12.91 -3.95 2.68
CA ARG A 117 12.36 -4.93 3.61
C ARG A 117 11.92 -4.27 4.91
N LYS A 118 10.73 -4.60 5.37
CA LYS A 118 10.18 -4.06 6.62
C LYS A 118 11.05 -4.44 7.80
N ILE A 119 11.37 -3.44 8.63
CA ILE A 119 12.11 -3.62 9.87
C ILE A 119 11.12 -3.78 11.02
N THR A 120 11.28 -4.84 11.80
CA THR A 120 10.38 -5.19 12.90
C THR A 120 11.17 -5.68 14.12
N GLY A 121 10.48 -5.95 15.22
CA GLY A 121 11.04 -6.60 16.39
C GLY A 121 12.18 -5.86 17.03
N LYS A 122 13.22 -6.60 17.43
CA LYS A 122 14.36 -6.06 18.15
C LYS A 122 15.15 -5.03 17.34
N GLU A 123 15.24 -5.23 16.03
CA GLU A 123 15.90 -4.27 15.16
C GLU A 123 15.18 -2.93 15.17
N LEU A 124 13.83 -2.95 15.12
CA LEU A 124 13.02 -1.74 15.21
C LEU A 124 13.20 -1.08 16.58
N GLU A 125 13.19 -1.84 17.66
CA GLU A 125 13.42 -1.33 19.03
C GLU A 125 14.76 -0.62 19.13
N SER A 126 15.82 -1.19 18.54
CA SER A 126 17.14 -0.59 18.50
C SER A 126 17.16 0.73 17.78
N ILE A 127 16.51 0.79 16.62
CA ILE A 127 16.41 2.02 15.81
C ILE A 127 15.70 3.12 16.62
N VAL A 128 14.60 2.77 17.26
CA VAL A 128 13.82 3.74 18.07
C VAL A 128 14.68 4.31 19.19
N LYS A 129 15.37 3.43 19.90
CA LYS A 129 16.26 3.81 20.99
C LYS A 129 17.42 4.70 20.51
N GLU A 130 18.11 4.29 19.44
CA GLU A 130 19.23 5.03 18.86
C GLU A 130 18.84 6.43 18.35
N ASN A 131 17.56 6.62 18.03
CA ASN A 131 17.02 7.90 17.58
C ASN A 131 16.25 8.64 18.67
N ASN A 132 16.57 8.36 19.93
CA ASN A 132 16.04 9.03 21.12
C ASN A 132 14.51 9.03 21.22
N PHE A 133 13.86 7.96 20.71
CA PHE A 133 12.40 7.83 20.73
C PHE A 133 11.67 8.99 20.06
N ASP A 134 12.36 9.64 19.11
CA ASP A 134 11.83 10.77 18.35
C ASP A 134 11.18 10.29 17.04
N ILE A 135 9.84 10.30 16.98
CA ILE A 135 9.09 9.81 15.82
C ILE A 135 9.44 10.56 14.52
N LYS A 136 9.63 11.87 14.60
CA LYS A 136 9.96 12.68 13.42
C LYS A 136 11.31 12.28 12.84
N LYS A 137 12.28 12.10 13.71
CA LYS A 137 13.65 11.72 13.32
C LYS A 137 13.66 10.32 12.71
N ILE A 138 12.93 9.39 13.33
CA ILE A 138 12.82 8.00 12.85
C ILE A 138 12.14 7.96 11.49
N MET A 139 11.01 8.62 11.33
CA MET A 139 10.26 8.61 10.07
C MET A 139 11.02 9.36 8.95
N ALA A 140 11.79 10.39 9.28
CA ALA A 140 12.62 11.08 8.30
C ALA A 140 13.66 10.15 7.68
N ARG A 141 14.21 9.22 8.46
CA ARG A 141 15.25 8.29 8.01
C ARG A 141 14.73 6.97 7.50
N TYR A 142 13.68 6.45 8.11
CA TYR A 142 13.26 5.06 7.93
C TYR A 142 11.83 4.87 7.42
N ARG A 143 11.16 5.93 6.94
CA ARG A 143 9.75 5.84 6.53
C ARG A 143 9.46 4.75 5.48
N LEU A 144 10.46 4.39 4.68
CA LEU A 144 10.29 3.36 3.63
C LEU A 144 10.40 1.92 4.16
N VAL A 145 10.82 1.76 5.41
CA VAL A 145 11.07 0.42 5.97
C VAL A 145 10.46 0.21 7.36
N VAL A 146 9.91 1.23 7.99
CA VAL A 146 9.24 1.09 9.30
C VAL A 146 7.80 1.53 9.24
N GLU A 147 6.97 0.90 10.07
CA GLU A 147 5.56 1.26 10.21
C GLU A 147 5.43 2.25 11.36
N ALA A 148 4.88 3.43 11.08
CA ALA A 148 4.73 4.50 12.09
C ALA A 148 3.97 4.04 13.34
N GLU A 149 2.93 3.24 13.17
CA GLU A 149 2.14 2.74 14.31
C GLU A 149 2.96 1.83 15.22
N GLU A 150 3.84 1.02 14.64
CA GLU A 150 4.71 0.13 15.43
C GLU A 150 5.75 0.94 16.20
N VAL A 151 6.29 2.00 15.58
CA VAL A 151 7.20 2.93 16.24
C VAL A 151 6.50 3.61 17.41
N GLN A 152 5.28 4.10 17.20
CA GLN A 152 4.49 4.76 18.25
C GLN A 152 4.22 3.82 19.43
N LYS A 153 3.95 2.56 19.18
CA LYS A 153 3.73 1.57 20.24
C LYS A 153 4.96 1.41 21.12
N ILE A 154 6.15 1.38 20.52
CA ILE A 154 7.41 1.28 21.26
C ILE A 154 7.63 2.52 22.11
N ILE A 155 7.39 3.70 21.55
CA ILE A 155 7.53 4.98 22.27
C ILE A 155 6.57 5.04 23.45
N LYS A 156 5.30 4.66 23.25
CA LYS A 156 4.29 4.65 24.31
C LYS A 156 4.60 3.63 25.41
N ALA A 157 5.13 2.47 25.05
CA ALA A 157 5.51 1.44 26.02
C ALA A 157 6.60 1.98 26.96
N ARG A 158 7.55 2.75 26.45
CA ARG A 158 8.59 3.39 27.29
C ARG A 158 7.99 4.36 28.29
N CYS A 159 6.97 5.15 27.89
CA CYS A 159 6.33 6.13 28.77
C CYS A 159 5.58 5.50 29.95
N ARG A 160 5.33 4.20 29.92
CA ARG A 160 4.63 3.46 30.98
C ARG A 160 5.56 2.81 32.01
N GLU A 161 6.87 2.82 31.75
CA GLU A 161 7.88 2.24 32.64
C GLU A 161 8.32 3.21 33.74
#